data_84cb0254b92c2be159625edf5908f4a3
#
_entry.id   84cb0254b92c2be159625edf5908f4a3
#
_cell.length_a   1.000
_cell.length_b   1.000
_cell.length_c   1.000
_cell.angle_alpha   90.00
_cell.angle_beta   90.00
_cell.angle_gamma   90.00
#
_symmetry.space_group_name_H-M   'P 1'
#
loop_
_entity.id
_entity.type
_entity.pdbx_description
1 polymer ?
#
loop_
_entity_poly.entity_id
_entity_poly.type
_entity_poly.pdbx_seq_one_letter_code
_entity_poly.pdbx_strand_id
1 'polypeptide(L)'
;MLFVASILVSSGFLAFPPNVEVGALSAVVVDSKDRIYVLHRGPQALLAFDRKGRFVRAWGEGLFKVAHGLRVDRNGDIWTTDNGNHILRKFSPDGKLLLSVEGKFRSPDDIVFARDGTAYVADTGNGRIVHMSAGGEILGSWGKKGKGEGEFATAHALAIDGRDRIYVADRGNHRVQVFEPSGKFVAAWSGFGNPFGLLVAGEELIVSDGDAHRMTHLSLTDGRILSQWGDPASLKLPHLMSMDSRRRLYVAEVNGKRVQIFRRP
;
A
#
# COMPACT_ATOMS: atom_id res chain seq x y z
N MET A 1 17.86 -21.87 -12.26
CA MET A 1 18.37 -20.54 -12.57
C MET A 1 18.34 -19.75 -11.28
N LEU A 2 19.47 -19.51 -10.62
CA LEU A 2 19.52 -18.75 -9.38
C LEU A 2 19.11 -17.29 -9.71
N PHE A 3 17.93 -16.89 -9.26
CA PHE A 3 17.57 -15.47 -9.24
C PHE A 3 18.43 -14.80 -8.15
N VAL A 4 19.50 -14.16 -8.56
CA VAL A 4 20.19 -13.20 -7.70
C VAL A 4 19.22 -12.04 -7.53
N ALA A 5 18.67 -11.90 -6.32
CA ALA A 5 17.84 -10.75 -5.98
C ALA A 5 18.68 -9.48 -6.18
N SER A 6 18.44 -8.77 -7.28
CA SER A 6 19.22 -7.58 -7.65
C SER A 6 18.90 -6.47 -6.65
N ILE A 7 19.93 -5.94 -6.00
CA ILE A 7 19.82 -4.74 -5.16
C ILE A 7 19.30 -3.61 -6.05
N LEU A 8 18.21 -2.98 -5.66
CA LEU A 8 17.70 -1.81 -6.37
C LEU A 8 18.54 -0.59 -6.03
N VAL A 9 18.86 0.23 -7.03
CA VAL A 9 19.57 1.49 -6.84
C VAL A 9 18.63 2.67 -7.00
N SER A 10 18.81 3.71 -6.18
CA SER A 10 18.04 4.95 -6.31
C SER A 10 18.31 5.58 -7.68
N SER A 11 17.25 5.94 -8.40
CA SER A 11 17.32 6.68 -9.67
C SER A 11 16.81 8.12 -9.55
N GLY A 12 16.50 8.57 -8.33
CA GLY A 12 16.06 9.93 -8.04
C GLY A 12 14.73 9.98 -7.29
N PHE A 13 14.09 11.14 -7.34
CA PHE A 13 12.84 11.44 -6.65
C PHE A 13 11.80 11.96 -7.62
N LEU A 14 10.52 11.74 -7.31
CA LEU A 14 9.42 12.40 -8.01
C LEU A 14 9.44 13.88 -7.65
N ALA A 15 9.51 14.77 -8.64
CA ALA A 15 9.51 16.20 -8.43
C ALA A 15 8.10 16.68 -8.11
N PHE A 16 7.88 17.26 -6.93
CA PHE A 16 6.62 17.90 -6.56
C PHE A 16 6.58 19.35 -7.05
N PRO A 17 5.39 19.85 -7.42
CA PRO A 17 5.24 21.22 -7.86
C PRO A 17 5.47 22.19 -6.68
N PRO A 18 6.16 23.32 -6.89
CA PRO A 18 6.53 24.24 -5.80
C PRO A 18 5.35 24.95 -5.14
N ASN A 19 4.21 24.99 -5.83
CA ASN A 19 2.96 25.63 -5.36
C ASN A 19 2.02 24.68 -4.61
N VAL A 20 2.44 23.44 -4.34
CA VAL A 20 1.67 22.47 -3.55
C VAL A 20 2.37 22.23 -2.23
N GLU A 21 1.65 22.49 -1.14
CA GLU A 21 2.13 22.19 0.21
C GLU A 21 2.04 20.67 0.47
N VAL A 22 3.18 19.97 0.40
CA VAL A 22 3.25 18.54 0.60
C VAL A 22 3.49 18.19 2.06
N GLY A 23 2.52 17.51 2.67
CA GLY A 23 2.65 16.94 4.03
C GLY A 23 3.38 15.60 4.04
N ALA A 24 3.32 14.90 5.17
CA ALA A 24 3.86 13.53 5.29
C ALA A 24 3.22 12.62 4.24
N LEU A 25 4.03 11.87 3.50
CA LEU A 25 3.52 10.96 2.48
C LEU A 25 3.00 9.67 3.10
N SER A 26 1.82 9.25 2.65
CA SER A 26 1.23 7.98 3.06
C SER A 26 1.39 6.90 1.99
N ALA A 27 1.19 7.24 0.73
CA ALA A 27 1.17 6.24 -0.33
C ALA A 27 1.56 6.79 -1.69
N VAL A 28 2.04 5.92 -2.55
CA VAL A 28 2.18 6.12 -3.98
C VAL A 28 1.61 4.90 -4.70
N VAL A 29 0.90 5.11 -5.80
CA VAL A 29 0.43 4.07 -6.70
C VAL A 29 0.69 4.45 -8.15
N VAL A 30 1.03 3.45 -8.96
CA VAL A 30 1.19 3.59 -10.41
C VAL A 30 0.12 2.74 -11.08
N ASP A 31 -0.64 3.33 -12.01
CA ASP A 31 -1.69 2.61 -12.74
C ASP A 31 -1.15 1.86 -13.97
N SER A 32 -2.03 1.13 -14.64
CA SER A 32 -1.70 0.34 -15.84
C SER A 32 -1.25 1.18 -17.05
N LYS A 33 -1.40 2.51 -17.00
CA LYS A 33 -0.94 3.48 -18.02
C LYS A 33 0.33 4.20 -17.57
N ASP A 34 0.97 3.73 -16.49
CA ASP A 34 2.13 4.36 -15.85
C ASP A 34 1.86 5.79 -15.32
N ARG A 35 0.61 6.19 -15.07
CA ARG A 35 0.31 7.41 -14.35
C ARG A 35 0.57 7.20 -12.87
N ILE A 36 1.14 8.21 -12.21
CA ILE A 36 1.55 8.13 -10.82
C ILE A 36 0.56 8.95 -9.98
N TYR A 37 0.08 8.37 -8.90
CA TYR A 37 -0.75 9.07 -7.92
C TYR A 37 -0.07 9.00 -6.57
N VAL A 38 -0.11 10.11 -5.84
CA VAL A 38 0.50 10.24 -4.50
C VAL A 38 -0.55 10.71 -3.52
N LEU A 39 -0.59 10.09 -2.34
CA LEU A 39 -1.41 10.49 -1.23
C LEU A 39 -0.53 11.01 -0.09
N HIS A 40 -0.82 12.21 0.38
CA HIS A 40 -0.11 12.85 1.47
C HIS A 40 -1.08 13.56 2.44
N ARG A 41 -0.55 14.01 3.57
CA ARG A 41 -1.33 14.63 4.65
C ARG A 41 -1.30 16.17 4.62
N GLY A 42 -1.13 16.76 3.44
CA GLY A 42 -1.27 18.19 3.20
C GLY A 42 -2.68 18.56 2.74
N PRO A 43 -2.96 19.86 2.48
CA PRO A 43 -4.31 20.35 2.15
C PRO A 43 -4.93 19.67 0.94
N GLN A 44 -4.22 19.62 -0.17
CA GLN A 44 -4.63 18.92 -1.39
C GLN A 44 -4.05 17.49 -1.38
N ALA A 45 -4.69 16.59 -0.65
CA ALA A 45 -4.10 15.31 -0.25
C ALA A 45 -3.72 14.36 -1.41
N LEU A 46 -4.29 14.53 -2.59
CA LEU A 46 -4.05 13.71 -3.76
C LEU A 46 -3.34 14.48 -4.87
N LEU A 47 -2.24 13.91 -5.38
CA LEU A 47 -1.48 14.44 -6.52
C LEU A 47 -1.47 13.42 -7.64
N ALA A 48 -1.65 13.89 -8.88
CA ALA A 48 -1.50 13.07 -10.09
C ALA A 48 -0.35 13.57 -10.97
N PHE A 49 0.38 12.61 -11.53
CA PHE A 49 1.49 12.84 -12.46
C PHE A 49 1.31 11.96 -13.70
N ASP A 50 1.78 12.43 -14.82
CA ASP A 50 1.82 11.63 -16.04
C ASP A 50 2.92 10.53 -15.95
N ARG A 51 2.98 9.65 -16.97
CA ARG A 51 3.98 8.57 -17.06
C ARG A 51 5.44 9.03 -17.12
N LYS A 52 5.67 10.33 -17.33
CA LYS A 52 7.00 10.94 -17.31
C LYS A 52 7.33 11.59 -15.97
N GLY A 53 6.41 11.51 -14.99
CA GLY A 53 6.54 12.14 -13.68
C GLY A 53 6.26 13.66 -13.69
N ARG A 54 5.62 14.19 -14.74
CA ARG A 54 5.22 15.59 -14.78
C ARG A 54 3.89 15.76 -14.05
N PHE A 55 3.83 16.74 -13.16
CA PHE A 55 2.61 17.07 -12.41
C PHE A 55 1.44 17.41 -13.35
N VAL A 56 0.28 16.87 -13.03
CA VAL A 56 -0.96 17.08 -13.79
C VAL A 56 -1.97 17.86 -12.96
N ARG A 57 -2.24 17.42 -11.72
CA ARG A 57 -3.23 18.07 -10.84
C ARG A 57 -3.08 17.66 -9.39
N ALA A 58 -3.71 18.46 -8.52
CA ALA A 58 -3.95 18.13 -7.12
C ALA A 58 -5.45 18.26 -6.81
N TRP A 59 -5.94 17.48 -5.85
CA TRP A 59 -7.33 17.54 -5.35
C TRP A 59 -7.44 16.94 -3.95
N GLY A 60 -8.67 16.89 -3.41
CA GLY A 60 -8.95 16.28 -2.11
C GLY A 60 -8.87 17.26 -0.96
N GLU A 61 -8.90 18.57 -1.21
CA GLU A 61 -8.92 19.61 -0.17
C GLU A 61 -10.14 19.43 0.75
N GLY A 62 -9.87 19.42 2.08
CA GLY A 62 -10.91 19.27 3.10
C GLY A 62 -11.53 17.86 3.21
N LEU A 63 -11.15 16.90 2.34
CA LEU A 63 -11.78 15.58 2.34
C LEU A 63 -11.19 14.62 3.38
N PHE A 64 -9.92 14.80 3.76
CA PHE A 64 -9.20 13.84 4.58
C PHE A 64 -8.87 14.38 5.97
N LYS A 65 -9.03 13.53 6.98
CA LYS A 65 -8.53 13.78 8.33
C LYS A 65 -7.16 13.14 8.55
N VAL A 66 -7.03 11.87 8.16
CA VAL A 66 -5.76 11.14 8.13
C VAL A 66 -5.72 10.27 6.87
N ALA A 67 -5.29 10.86 5.76
CA ALA A 67 -5.09 10.15 4.51
C ALA A 67 -4.08 9.01 4.69
N HIS A 68 -4.40 7.74 4.28
CA HIS A 68 -3.55 6.60 4.59
C HIS A 68 -3.26 5.69 3.38
N GLY A 69 -4.20 4.87 2.93
CA GLY A 69 -4.02 3.95 1.81
C GLY A 69 -4.41 4.57 0.47
N LEU A 70 -3.73 4.14 -0.59
CA LEU A 70 -3.99 4.56 -1.97
C LEU A 70 -3.80 3.37 -2.90
N ARG A 71 -4.83 3.02 -3.67
CA ARG A 71 -4.79 1.94 -4.67
C ARG A 71 -5.55 2.35 -5.93
N VAL A 72 -5.29 1.65 -7.02
CA VAL A 72 -6.04 1.78 -8.27
C VAL A 72 -6.71 0.45 -8.56
N ASP A 73 -8.02 0.48 -8.84
CA ASP A 73 -8.76 -0.70 -9.23
C ASP A 73 -8.59 -1.04 -10.72
N ARG A 74 -9.19 -2.13 -11.18
CA ARG A 74 -9.08 -2.59 -12.58
C ARG A 74 -9.68 -1.64 -13.60
N ASN A 75 -10.62 -0.80 -13.18
CA ASN A 75 -11.22 0.21 -14.04
C ASN A 75 -10.33 1.45 -14.17
N GLY A 76 -9.27 1.52 -13.36
CA GLY A 76 -8.37 2.65 -13.26
C GLY A 76 -8.87 3.72 -12.29
N ASP A 77 -9.89 3.42 -11.49
CA ASP A 77 -10.40 4.31 -10.46
C ASP A 77 -9.50 4.28 -9.22
N ILE A 78 -9.37 5.41 -8.58
CA ILE A 78 -8.46 5.64 -7.47
C ILE A 78 -9.21 5.47 -6.16
N TRP A 79 -8.77 4.52 -5.35
CA TRP A 79 -9.31 4.30 -4.02
C TRP A 79 -8.38 4.82 -2.93
N THR A 80 -8.96 5.45 -1.94
CA THR A 80 -8.25 5.95 -0.76
C THR A 80 -8.89 5.44 0.51
N THR A 81 -8.07 5.24 1.54
CA THR A 81 -8.54 5.07 2.91
C THR A 81 -8.26 6.32 3.71
N ASP A 82 -9.20 6.72 4.54
CA ASP A 82 -9.06 7.79 5.52
C ASP A 82 -9.19 7.19 6.93
N ASN A 83 -8.06 6.94 7.53
CA ASN A 83 -7.94 6.33 8.84
C ASN A 83 -8.60 7.21 9.93
N GLY A 84 -8.53 8.54 9.81
CA GLY A 84 -9.07 9.47 10.78
C GLY A 84 -10.58 9.74 10.67
N ASN A 85 -11.15 9.68 9.46
CA ASN A 85 -12.59 9.80 9.21
C ASN A 85 -13.29 8.45 9.13
N HIS A 86 -12.52 7.33 9.10
CA HIS A 86 -13.06 5.98 9.00
C HIS A 86 -13.80 5.70 7.68
N ILE A 87 -13.35 6.30 6.57
CA ILE A 87 -14.03 6.33 5.28
C ILE A 87 -13.11 5.73 4.19
N LEU A 88 -13.71 5.01 3.25
CA LEU A 88 -13.11 4.72 1.95
C LEU A 88 -13.71 5.66 0.91
N ARG A 89 -12.88 6.20 0.01
CA ARG A 89 -13.35 7.00 -1.12
C ARG A 89 -12.80 6.47 -2.43
N LYS A 90 -13.66 6.51 -3.45
CA LYS A 90 -13.33 6.16 -4.82
C LYS A 90 -13.42 7.41 -5.69
N PHE A 91 -12.38 7.67 -6.45
CA PHE A 91 -12.32 8.78 -7.41
C PHE A 91 -12.06 8.24 -8.82
N SER A 92 -12.61 8.93 -9.83
CA SER A 92 -12.15 8.73 -11.20
C SER A 92 -10.71 9.26 -11.38
N PRO A 93 -10.01 8.87 -12.46
CA PRO A 93 -8.65 9.36 -12.72
C PRO A 93 -8.51 10.87 -12.89
N ASP A 94 -9.61 11.55 -13.20
CA ASP A 94 -9.68 13.01 -13.30
C ASP A 94 -10.07 13.71 -11.98
N GLY A 95 -10.20 12.93 -10.88
CA GLY A 95 -10.38 13.45 -9.53
C GLY A 95 -11.85 13.64 -9.09
N LYS A 96 -12.83 13.18 -9.89
CA LYS A 96 -14.24 13.22 -9.50
C LYS A 96 -14.52 12.15 -8.45
N LEU A 97 -15.17 12.52 -7.34
CA LEU A 97 -15.63 11.56 -6.32
C LEU A 97 -16.76 10.70 -6.92
N LEU A 98 -16.57 9.39 -6.90
CA LEU A 98 -17.51 8.38 -7.44
C LEU A 98 -18.28 7.65 -6.33
N LEU A 99 -17.62 7.39 -5.19
CA LEU A 99 -18.19 6.64 -4.07
C LEU A 99 -17.55 7.06 -2.75
N SER A 100 -18.35 7.12 -1.67
CA SER A 100 -17.90 7.14 -0.28
C SER A 100 -18.53 5.96 0.45
N VAL A 101 -17.70 5.20 1.17
CA VAL A 101 -18.17 4.09 2.02
C VAL A 101 -17.92 4.48 3.47
N GLU A 102 -19.00 4.80 4.18
CA GLU A 102 -19.01 5.37 5.52
C GLU A 102 -19.73 4.44 6.51
N GLY A 103 -19.38 4.56 7.79
CA GLY A 103 -20.07 3.85 8.89
C GLY A 103 -19.82 2.35 8.96
N LYS A 104 -18.92 1.80 8.13
CA LYS A 104 -18.65 0.35 8.03
C LYS A 104 -17.30 -0.07 8.61
N PHE A 105 -16.37 0.86 8.75
CA PHE A 105 -14.99 0.63 9.16
C PHE A 105 -14.60 1.45 10.39
N ARG A 106 -13.50 1.04 11.01
CA ARG A 106 -12.82 1.81 12.04
C ARG A 106 -11.33 1.90 11.71
N SER A 107 -10.86 3.10 11.40
CA SER A 107 -9.48 3.36 10.99
C SER A 107 -8.99 2.39 9.89
N PRO A 108 -9.61 2.38 8.69
CA PRO A 108 -9.14 1.54 7.59
C PRO A 108 -7.79 2.03 7.11
N ASP A 109 -6.80 1.13 7.03
CA ASP A 109 -5.44 1.49 6.65
C ASP A 109 -5.14 1.23 5.16
N ASP A 110 -5.60 0.12 4.59
CA ASP A 110 -5.31 -0.22 3.20
C ASP A 110 -6.45 -1.01 2.55
N ILE A 111 -6.45 -1.07 1.21
CA ILE A 111 -7.40 -1.82 0.38
C ILE A 111 -6.66 -2.47 -0.78
N VAL A 112 -7.01 -3.71 -1.15
CA VAL A 112 -6.53 -4.38 -2.37
C VAL A 112 -7.68 -5.03 -3.13
N PHE A 113 -7.50 -5.29 -4.44
CA PHE A 113 -8.56 -5.77 -5.32
C PHE A 113 -8.28 -7.17 -5.82
N ALA A 114 -9.25 -8.07 -5.67
CA ALA A 114 -9.24 -9.40 -6.24
C ALA A 114 -9.53 -9.39 -7.75
N ARG A 115 -9.27 -10.52 -8.40
CA ARG A 115 -9.48 -10.66 -9.86
C ARG A 115 -10.95 -10.61 -10.27
N ASP A 116 -11.88 -10.92 -9.39
CA ASP A 116 -13.32 -10.81 -9.62
C ASP A 116 -13.88 -9.39 -9.43
N GLY A 117 -13.02 -8.43 -9.03
CA GLY A 117 -13.37 -7.03 -8.80
C GLY A 117 -13.87 -6.73 -7.39
N THR A 118 -13.91 -7.73 -6.51
CA THR A 118 -14.12 -7.49 -5.07
C THR A 118 -12.86 -6.93 -4.42
N ALA A 119 -12.96 -6.48 -3.19
CA ALA A 119 -11.85 -5.86 -2.46
C ALA A 119 -11.68 -6.46 -1.07
N TYR A 120 -10.44 -6.40 -0.58
CA TYR A 120 -10.11 -6.68 0.81
C TYR A 120 -9.61 -5.41 1.48
N VAL A 121 -10.14 -5.09 2.65
CA VAL A 121 -9.86 -3.87 3.41
C VAL A 121 -9.26 -4.23 4.76
N ALA A 122 -8.13 -3.64 5.09
CA ALA A 122 -7.57 -3.69 6.43
C ALA A 122 -8.38 -2.75 7.35
N ASP A 123 -9.34 -3.28 8.07
CA ASP A 123 -10.17 -2.58 9.06
C ASP A 123 -9.45 -2.59 10.42
N THR A 124 -8.33 -1.85 10.45
CA THR A 124 -7.30 -1.90 11.48
C THR A 124 -7.81 -1.60 12.86
N GLY A 125 -8.68 -0.60 12.98
CA GLY A 125 -9.30 -0.24 14.26
C GLY A 125 -10.16 -1.36 14.87
N ASN A 126 -10.76 -2.21 14.03
CA ASN A 126 -11.51 -3.39 14.44
C ASN A 126 -10.66 -4.68 14.48
N GLY A 127 -9.42 -4.64 14.01
CA GLY A 127 -8.50 -5.79 13.99
C GLY A 127 -8.94 -6.91 13.04
N ARG A 128 -9.54 -6.57 11.91
CA ARG A 128 -10.07 -7.55 10.94
C ARG A 128 -9.74 -7.17 9.51
N ILE A 129 -9.85 -8.14 8.62
CA ILE A 129 -9.87 -7.93 7.18
C ILE A 129 -11.31 -8.07 6.70
N VAL A 130 -11.79 -7.12 5.92
CA VAL A 130 -13.16 -7.12 5.38
C VAL A 130 -13.11 -7.44 3.89
N HIS A 131 -13.89 -8.42 3.45
CA HIS A 131 -14.19 -8.68 2.05
C HIS A 131 -15.37 -7.82 1.63
N MET A 132 -15.22 -7.04 0.57
CA MET A 132 -16.16 -5.99 0.15
C MET A 132 -16.44 -6.06 -1.35
N SER A 133 -17.69 -5.81 -1.75
CA SER A 133 -18.05 -5.66 -3.17
C SER A 133 -17.47 -4.38 -3.77
N ALA A 134 -17.45 -4.28 -5.10
CA ALA A 134 -17.04 -3.06 -5.82
C ALA A 134 -17.92 -1.83 -5.49
N GLY A 135 -19.15 -2.06 -5.01
CA GLY A 135 -20.11 -1.03 -4.54
C GLY A 135 -19.97 -0.66 -3.06
N GLY A 136 -19.02 -1.26 -2.34
CA GLY A 136 -18.80 -0.95 -0.93
C GLY A 136 -19.64 -1.77 0.05
N GLU A 137 -20.29 -2.86 -0.37
CA GLU A 137 -21.05 -3.74 0.53
C GLU A 137 -20.12 -4.77 1.17
N ILE A 138 -20.28 -5.03 2.48
CA ILE A 138 -19.53 -6.06 3.18
C ILE A 138 -20.08 -7.43 2.80
N LEU A 139 -19.23 -8.26 2.19
CA LEU A 139 -19.53 -9.65 1.82
C LEU A 139 -19.13 -10.64 2.91
N GLY A 140 -18.14 -10.28 3.73
CA GLY A 140 -17.64 -11.08 4.85
C GLY A 140 -16.47 -10.40 5.55
N SER A 141 -15.98 -11.01 6.61
CA SER A 141 -14.77 -10.55 7.29
C SER A 141 -14.17 -11.66 8.14
N TRP A 142 -12.86 -11.56 8.41
CA TRP A 142 -12.16 -12.44 9.33
C TRP A 142 -11.14 -11.68 10.16
N GLY A 143 -10.70 -12.30 11.24
CA GLY A 143 -9.72 -11.74 12.15
C GLY A 143 -10.36 -11.04 13.36
N LYS A 144 -9.53 -10.80 14.34
CA LYS A 144 -9.81 -10.06 15.57
C LYS A 144 -8.50 -9.52 16.14
N LYS A 145 -8.60 -8.65 17.14
CA LYS A 145 -7.42 -8.17 17.88
C LYS A 145 -6.71 -9.31 18.59
N GLY A 146 -5.38 -9.41 18.46
CA GLY A 146 -4.56 -10.40 19.13
C GLY A 146 -3.23 -10.70 18.47
N LYS A 147 -2.60 -11.83 18.87
CA LYS A 147 -1.27 -12.26 18.41
C LYS A 147 -1.26 -13.67 17.78
N GLY A 148 -2.37 -14.40 17.87
CA GLY A 148 -2.51 -15.74 17.28
C GLY A 148 -2.60 -15.72 15.75
N GLU A 149 -2.73 -16.89 15.15
CA GLU A 149 -3.01 -17.03 13.71
C GLU A 149 -4.38 -16.44 13.38
N GLY A 150 -4.44 -15.60 12.34
CA GLY A 150 -5.65 -14.87 11.98
C GLY A 150 -6.05 -13.75 12.95
N GLU A 151 -5.24 -13.46 13.97
CA GLU A 151 -5.40 -12.31 14.85
C GLU A 151 -4.43 -11.20 14.47
N PHE A 152 -4.77 -9.95 14.70
CA PHE A 152 -3.97 -8.79 14.30
C PHE A 152 -3.79 -7.81 15.45
N ALA A 153 -2.56 -7.41 15.74
CA ALA A 153 -2.32 -6.24 16.58
C ALA A 153 -2.53 -4.95 15.77
N THR A 154 -2.04 -4.93 14.52
CA THR A 154 -2.24 -3.83 13.58
C THR A 154 -2.16 -4.35 12.15
N ALA A 155 -3.32 -4.68 11.55
CA ALA A 155 -3.40 -5.01 10.12
C ALA A 155 -3.21 -3.72 9.31
N HIS A 156 -1.97 -3.41 8.90
CA HIS A 156 -1.60 -2.09 8.39
C HIS A 156 -1.62 -1.99 6.86
N ALA A 157 -1.05 -2.96 6.16
CA ALA A 157 -1.01 -2.96 4.71
C ALA A 157 -1.42 -4.33 4.16
N LEU A 158 -1.92 -4.30 2.93
CA LEU A 158 -2.34 -5.49 2.20
C LEU A 158 -1.59 -5.61 0.88
N ALA A 159 -1.35 -6.85 0.47
CA ALA A 159 -1.02 -7.18 -0.91
C ALA A 159 -1.83 -8.41 -1.34
N ILE A 160 -2.00 -8.59 -2.64
CA ILE A 160 -2.71 -9.71 -3.22
C ILE A 160 -1.91 -10.27 -4.39
N ASP A 161 -1.81 -11.59 -4.51
CA ASP A 161 -1.09 -12.23 -5.61
C ASP A 161 -2.01 -12.65 -6.76
N GLY A 162 -1.42 -13.22 -7.81
CA GLY A 162 -2.16 -13.70 -8.99
C GLY A 162 -3.08 -14.90 -8.72
N ARG A 163 -3.08 -15.47 -7.51
CA ARG A 163 -4.01 -16.52 -7.05
C ARG A 163 -5.02 -15.99 -6.04
N ASP A 164 -5.11 -14.66 -5.90
CA ASP A 164 -5.92 -13.95 -4.91
C ASP A 164 -5.60 -14.28 -3.45
N ARG A 165 -4.39 -14.80 -3.13
CA ARG A 165 -3.94 -14.91 -1.74
C ARG A 165 -3.66 -13.53 -1.18
N ILE A 166 -4.10 -13.31 0.05
CA ILE A 166 -4.00 -12.03 0.74
C ILE A 166 -2.82 -12.07 1.71
N TYR A 167 -1.93 -11.10 1.58
CA TYR A 167 -0.81 -10.86 2.47
C TYR A 167 -1.12 -9.67 3.34
N VAL A 168 -1.03 -9.82 4.65
CA VAL A 168 -1.36 -8.79 5.65
C VAL A 168 -0.11 -8.42 6.43
N ALA A 169 0.32 -7.18 6.36
CA ALA A 169 1.33 -6.64 7.25
C ALA A 169 0.71 -6.44 8.64
N ASP A 170 0.88 -7.39 9.51
CA ASP A 170 0.48 -7.32 10.92
C ASP A 170 1.59 -6.61 11.71
N ARG A 171 1.65 -5.29 11.50
CA ARG A 171 2.74 -4.42 11.94
C ARG A 171 3.02 -4.53 13.43
N GLY A 172 1.98 -4.47 14.26
CA GLY A 172 2.12 -4.52 15.71
C GLY A 172 2.58 -5.89 16.26
N ASN A 173 2.53 -6.94 15.43
CA ASN A 173 3.06 -8.27 15.73
C ASN A 173 4.37 -8.57 14.95
N HIS A 174 4.94 -7.61 14.23
CA HIS A 174 6.23 -7.72 13.51
C HIS A 174 6.26 -8.87 12.50
N ARG A 175 5.13 -9.12 11.80
CA ARG A 175 4.99 -10.25 10.88
C ARG A 175 4.15 -9.90 9.65
N VAL A 176 4.24 -10.74 8.62
CA VAL A 176 3.30 -10.82 7.52
C VAL A 176 2.51 -12.11 7.68
N GLN A 177 1.18 -12.05 7.63
CA GLN A 177 0.33 -13.24 7.58
C GLN A 177 -0.25 -13.43 6.18
N VAL A 178 -0.38 -14.69 5.76
CA VAL A 178 -0.87 -15.08 4.44
C VAL A 178 -2.20 -15.82 4.59
N PHE A 179 -3.17 -15.47 3.76
CA PHE A 179 -4.52 -16.06 3.78
C PHE A 179 -4.98 -16.46 2.38
N GLU A 180 -5.80 -17.50 2.33
CA GLU A 180 -6.64 -17.78 1.16
C GLU A 180 -7.72 -16.69 1.01
N PRO A 181 -8.34 -16.55 -0.17
CA PRO A 181 -9.47 -15.61 -0.39
C PRO A 181 -10.62 -15.78 0.59
N SER A 182 -10.83 -16.98 1.11
CA SER A 182 -11.84 -17.31 2.12
C SER A 182 -11.54 -16.78 3.52
N GLY A 183 -10.33 -16.24 3.75
CA GLY A 183 -9.84 -15.86 5.07
C GLY A 183 -9.18 -17.00 5.85
N LYS A 184 -9.01 -18.19 5.23
CA LYS A 184 -8.29 -19.31 5.85
C LYS A 184 -6.81 -18.95 5.96
N PHE A 185 -6.25 -19.06 7.17
CA PHE A 185 -4.82 -18.86 7.44
C PHE A 185 -3.96 -19.89 6.70
N VAL A 186 -2.85 -19.43 6.11
CA VAL A 186 -1.90 -20.25 5.36
C VAL A 186 -0.54 -20.26 6.04
N ALA A 187 0.02 -19.09 6.35
CA ALA A 187 1.36 -18.94 6.89
C ALA A 187 1.53 -17.62 7.64
N ALA A 188 2.56 -17.56 8.48
CA ALA A 188 3.08 -16.31 9.03
C ALA A 188 4.59 -16.22 8.82
N TRP A 189 5.05 -15.07 8.35
CA TRP A 189 6.45 -14.79 8.08
C TRP A 189 6.94 -13.69 9.00
N SER A 190 8.09 -13.88 9.62
CA SER A 190 8.72 -12.95 10.56
C SER A 190 10.09 -12.48 10.08
N GLY A 191 10.79 -11.70 10.88
CA GLY A 191 12.10 -11.14 10.53
C GLY A 191 12.06 -9.66 10.15
N PHE A 192 10.95 -8.99 10.53
CA PHE A 192 10.72 -7.55 10.33
C PHE A 192 10.80 -6.80 11.66
N GLY A 193 11.15 -5.52 11.59
CA GLY A 193 10.92 -4.59 12.68
C GLY A 193 9.45 -4.19 12.74
N ASN A 194 9.04 -3.33 11.83
CA ASN A 194 7.64 -2.92 11.64
C ASN A 194 7.30 -2.92 10.15
N PRO A 195 6.61 -3.95 9.61
CA PRO A 195 6.21 -3.97 8.20
C PRO A 195 5.10 -2.92 7.96
N PHE A 196 5.42 -1.87 7.21
CA PHE A 196 4.49 -0.79 6.89
C PHE A 196 3.78 -1.00 5.55
N GLY A 197 4.46 -1.42 4.50
CA GLY A 197 3.89 -1.60 3.18
C GLY A 197 4.22 -2.95 2.58
N LEU A 198 3.33 -3.42 1.71
CA LEU A 198 3.46 -4.67 0.97
C LEU A 198 3.23 -4.45 -0.53
N LEU A 199 4.02 -5.11 -1.35
CA LEU A 199 3.85 -5.13 -2.81
C LEU A 199 4.23 -6.51 -3.36
N VAL A 200 3.31 -7.15 -4.06
CA VAL A 200 3.61 -8.34 -4.86
C VAL A 200 4.21 -7.92 -6.20
N ALA A 201 5.37 -8.46 -6.54
CA ALA A 201 6.13 -8.13 -7.75
C ALA A 201 6.65 -9.41 -8.45
N GLY A 202 5.81 -10.06 -9.24
CA GLY A 202 6.10 -11.38 -9.82
C GLY A 202 6.02 -12.46 -8.74
N GLU A 203 7.10 -13.20 -8.52
CA GLU A 203 7.19 -14.27 -7.50
C GLU A 203 7.77 -13.76 -6.17
N GLU A 204 7.81 -12.45 -5.98
CA GLU A 204 8.35 -11.82 -4.77
C GLU A 204 7.30 -10.99 -4.04
N LEU A 205 7.36 -10.99 -2.70
CA LEU A 205 6.73 -9.98 -1.85
C LEU A 205 7.79 -8.99 -1.40
N ILE A 206 7.58 -7.72 -1.71
CA ILE A 206 8.42 -6.63 -1.20
C ILE A 206 7.74 -6.05 0.03
N VAL A 207 8.49 -5.96 1.13
CA VAL A 207 8.04 -5.39 2.40
C VAL A 207 8.85 -4.13 2.68
N SER A 208 8.18 -3.01 2.92
CA SER A 208 8.82 -1.84 3.52
C SER A 208 8.78 -1.96 5.05
N ASP A 209 9.95 -2.04 5.65
CA ASP A 209 10.14 -2.08 7.11
C ASP A 209 10.49 -0.65 7.57
N GLY A 210 9.45 0.10 7.94
CA GLY A 210 9.54 1.55 8.10
C GLY A 210 10.56 1.97 9.16
N ASP A 211 10.44 1.46 10.38
CA ASP A 211 11.31 1.83 11.49
C ASP A 211 12.73 1.26 11.34
N ALA A 212 12.88 0.14 10.64
CA ALA A 212 14.18 -0.41 10.29
C ALA A 212 14.82 0.29 9.08
N HIS A 213 14.11 1.23 8.44
CA HIS A 213 14.56 1.93 7.22
C HIS A 213 15.04 0.97 6.14
N ARG A 214 14.29 -0.11 5.91
CA ARG A 214 14.76 -1.24 5.12
C ARG A 214 13.66 -1.76 4.19
N MET A 215 14.08 -2.25 3.05
CA MET A 215 13.25 -3.02 2.13
C MET A 215 13.66 -4.50 2.22
N THR A 216 12.69 -5.39 2.34
CA THR A 216 12.89 -6.84 2.40
C THR A 216 12.15 -7.51 1.25
N HIS A 217 12.83 -8.30 0.46
CA HIS A 217 12.26 -9.13 -0.60
C HIS A 217 12.12 -10.57 -0.12
N LEU A 218 10.93 -11.12 -0.26
CA LEU A 218 10.60 -12.49 0.15
C LEU A 218 10.13 -13.30 -1.05
N SER A 219 10.41 -14.59 -1.04
CA SER A 219 9.77 -15.55 -1.95
C SER A 219 8.30 -15.72 -1.60
N LEU A 220 7.39 -15.58 -2.58
CA LEU A 220 5.95 -15.86 -2.39
C LEU A 220 5.66 -17.35 -2.10
N THR A 221 6.60 -18.24 -2.39
CA THR A 221 6.41 -19.68 -2.22
C THR A 221 6.46 -20.08 -0.75
N ASP A 222 7.45 -19.56 -0.01
CA ASP A 222 7.80 -20.02 1.33
C ASP A 222 8.11 -18.90 2.34
N GLY A 223 8.08 -17.65 1.91
CA GLY A 223 8.39 -16.48 2.76
C GLY A 223 9.88 -16.31 3.06
N ARG A 224 10.76 -17.10 2.41
CA ARG A 224 12.20 -16.97 2.60
C ARG A 224 12.69 -15.61 2.14
N ILE A 225 13.54 -14.98 2.97
CA ILE A 225 14.18 -13.70 2.62
C ILE A 225 15.16 -13.95 1.47
N LEU A 226 14.93 -13.24 0.37
CA LEU A 226 15.77 -13.25 -0.83
C LEU A 226 16.84 -12.18 -0.77
N SER A 227 16.48 -10.97 -0.33
CA SER A 227 17.39 -9.85 -0.13
C SER A 227 16.83 -8.83 0.85
N GLN A 228 17.73 -8.04 1.42
CA GLN A 228 17.41 -6.86 2.22
C GLN A 228 18.35 -5.72 1.86
N TRP A 229 17.84 -4.50 1.80
CA TRP A 229 18.61 -3.31 1.52
C TRP A 229 17.94 -2.04 2.10
N GLY A 230 18.71 -0.96 2.20
CA GLY A 230 18.30 0.30 2.80
C GLY A 230 18.86 0.47 4.21
N ASP A 231 18.92 1.72 4.62
CA ASP A 231 19.42 2.20 5.91
C ASP A 231 18.83 3.60 6.21
N PRO A 232 19.02 4.17 7.43
CA PRO A 232 18.48 5.48 7.76
C PRO A 232 19.01 6.64 6.91
N ALA A 233 20.14 6.50 6.20
CA ALA A 233 20.64 7.54 5.30
C ALA A 233 19.88 7.52 3.97
N SER A 234 19.59 6.34 3.46
CA SER A 234 18.96 6.11 2.14
C SER A 234 17.43 6.15 2.16
N LEU A 235 16.79 5.69 3.24
CA LEU A 235 15.32 5.63 3.38
C LEU A 235 14.84 6.40 4.62
N LYS A 236 13.76 7.17 4.49
CA LYS A 236 13.21 8.02 5.56
C LYS A 236 11.79 7.58 5.95
N LEU A 237 11.67 6.45 6.67
CA LEU A 237 10.43 5.78 7.02
C LEU A 237 9.66 5.37 5.76
N PRO A 238 10.15 4.33 5.00
CA PRO A 238 9.45 3.82 3.82
C PRO A 238 8.09 3.26 4.22
N HIS A 239 7.06 3.57 3.42
CA HIS A 239 5.67 3.25 3.69
C HIS A 239 5.05 2.46 2.52
N LEU A 240 3.89 2.88 2.00
CA LEU A 240 3.28 2.20 0.86
C LEU A 240 4.05 2.48 -0.43
N MET A 241 4.03 1.52 -1.32
CA MET A 241 4.84 1.52 -2.53
C MET A 241 4.09 0.94 -3.73
N SER A 242 4.61 1.20 -4.92
CA SER A 242 4.09 0.68 -6.17
C SER A 242 5.20 0.47 -7.20
N MET A 243 4.90 -0.25 -8.27
CA MET A 243 5.84 -0.52 -9.35
C MET A 243 5.21 -0.19 -10.70
N ASP A 244 5.99 0.40 -11.61
CA ASP A 244 5.52 0.68 -12.97
C ASP A 244 5.79 -0.49 -13.95
N SER A 245 5.35 -0.33 -15.21
CA SER A 245 5.52 -1.33 -16.26
C SER A 245 6.99 -1.62 -16.59
N ARG A 246 7.90 -0.69 -16.28
CA ARG A 246 9.35 -0.83 -16.44
C ARG A 246 10.04 -1.40 -15.21
N ARG A 247 9.26 -1.86 -14.22
CA ARG A 247 9.75 -2.40 -12.96
C ARG A 247 10.55 -1.39 -12.11
N ARG A 248 10.27 -0.10 -12.26
CA ARG A 248 10.77 0.92 -11.32
C ARG A 248 9.89 0.88 -10.07
N LEU A 249 10.51 0.80 -8.90
CA LEU A 249 9.83 0.81 -7.61
C LEU A 249 9.74 2.26 -7.11
N TYR A 250 8.53 2.68 -6.80
CA TYR A 250 8.21 3.96 -6.19
C TYR A 250 7.89 3.73 -4.73
N VAL A 251 8.56 4.41 -3.82
CA VAL A 251 8.41 4.28 -2.37
C VAL A 251 8.02 5.63 -1.78
N ALA A 252 6.86 5.69 -1.13
CA ALA A 252 6.47 6.84 -0.34
C ALA A 252 7.24 6.85 0.97
N GLU A 253 7.92 7.95 1.29
CA GLU A 253 8.67 8.12 2.53
C GLU A 253 7.99 9.17 3.42
N VAL A 254 7.48 8.72 4.57
CA VAL A 254 6.69 9.56 5.48
C VAL A 254 7.52 10.73 5.99
N ASN A 255 8.68 10.45 6.58
CA ASN A 255 9.56 11.45 7.17
C ASN A 255 10.41 12.19 6.12
N GLY A 256 10.60 11.57 4.96
CA GLY A 256 11.28 12.19 3.82
C GLY A 256 10.41 13.19 3.07
N LYS A 257 9.09 13.13 3.23
CA LYS A 257 8.09 13.89 2.46
C LYS A 257 8.37 13.83 0.95
N ARG A 258 8.76 12.64 0.46
CA ARG A 258 9.19 12.43 -0.92
C ARG A 258 8.77 11.06 -1.43
N VAL A 259 8.65 10.90 -2.73
CA VAL A 259 8.59 9.60 -3.40
C VAL A 259 9.96 9.31 -3.98
N GLN A 260 10.61 8.29 -3.48
CA GLN A 260 11.90 7.83 -4.02
C GLN A 260 11.67 6.77 -5.08
N ILE A 261 12.46 6.82 -6.15
CA ILE A 261 12.35 5.93 -7.30
C ILE A 261 13.59 5.04 -7.35
N PHE A 262 13.38 3.73 -7.43
CA PHE A 262 14.44 2.74 -7.52
C PHE A 262 14.31 1.95 -8.82
N ARG A 263 15.44 1.50 -9.36
CA ARG A 263 15.50 0.63 -10.54
C ARG A 263 16.52 -0.48 -10.32
N ARG A 264 16.41 -1.54 -11.10
CA ARG A 264 17.50 -2.51 -11.20
C ARG A 264 18.69 -1.83 -11.88
N PRO A 265 19.93 -2.15 -11.48
CA PRO A 265 21.15 -1.66 -12.12
C PRO A 265 21.20 -1.99 -13.61
#